data_c1725b4e91de0f8b960a7676455fba0a
#
_entry.id   c1725b4e91de0f8b960a7676455fba0a
#
_cell.length_a   1.000
_cell.length_b   1.000
_cell.length_c   1.000
_cell.angle_alpha   90.00
_cell.angle_beta   90.00
_cell.angle_gamma   90.00
#
_symmetry.space_group_name_H-M   'P 1'
#
loop_
_entity.id
_entity.type
_entity.pdbx_description
1 polymer ?
#
loop_
_entity_poly.entity_id
_entity_poly.type
_entity_poly.pdbx_seq_one_letter_code
_entity_poly.pdbx_strand_id
1 'polypeptide(L)'
;MSTDMNWETPALAHFEALNETLKNKSNDIDESAVIESVNLQQFQLQLPAIIYTIMLMVIGTPGNIIVLYVYFFKWRKSTSRMFILFLTSLDLVNCVTTLPMEIFIMRYSVMLDIPWLCKISRFSTYTMNSSSALILVAIAVDRYRRICRPHGPQFSAKASKYISICCIVFALSLTWPSLLFYGTRSVKLGNVEGKSCLLENKFDESVYPHVYFVAMMAITVVIFTTLSVFYYFVGIQVYRHRKMRLTRKREQIANQTLTQTR
;
A
#
# COMPACT_ATOMS: atom_id res chain seq x y z
N MET A 1 10.03 33.66 14.72
CA MET A 1 10.56 32.45 15.34
C MET A 1 10.21 31.33 14.38
N SER A 2 11.07 31.18 13.35
CA SER A 2 10.94 30.20 12.25
C SER A 2 11.47 28.88 12.78
N THR A 3 10.61 27.94 13.02
CA THR A 3 10.99 26.54 13.26
C THR A 3 11.10 25.90 11.89
N ASP A 4 12.30 25.87 11.35
CA ASP A 4 12.65 25.07 10.18
C ASP A 4 12.45 23.60 10.53
N MET A 5 11.25 23.11 10.20
CA MET A 5 10.92 21.68 10.30
C MET A 5 11.49 21.01 9.05
N ASN A 6 12.77 20.65 9.17
CA ASN A 6 13.53 19.97 8.12
C ASN A 6 12.99 18.53 7.97
N TRP A 7 12.09 18.29 7.01
CA TRP A 7 11.59 16.98 6.62
C TRP A 7 12.56 16.27 5.67
N GLU A 8 13.84 16.33 6.00
CA GLU A 8 14.82 15.51 5.31
C GLU A 8 14.47 14.05 5.59
N THR A 9 14.06 13.35 4.52
CA THR A 9 13.87 11.90 4.63
C THR A 9 15.19 11.29 5.13
N PRO A 10 15.18 10.22 5.94
CA PRO A 10 16.39 9.55 6.42
C PRO A 10 17.41 9.25 5.30
N ALA A 11 16.93 9.09 4.06
CA ALA A 11 17.75 8.94 2.88
C ALA A 11 18.55 10.22 2.54
N LEU A 12 17.97 11.41 2.66
CA LEU A 12 18.66 12.68 2.37
C LEU A 12 19.72 12.99 3.42
N ALA A 13 19.42 12.83 4.71
CA ALA A 13 20.37 12.98 5.79
C ALA A 13 21.56 12.00 5.65
N HIS A 14 21.28 10.79 5.19
CA HIS A 14 22.33 9.81 4.90
C HIS A 14 23.19 10.21 3.69
N PHE A 15 22.59 10.80 2.65
CA PHE A 15 23.33 11.35 1.51
C PHE A 15 24.23 12.52 1.90
N GLU A 16 23.79 13.38 2.82
CA GLU A 16 24.61 14.51 3.30
C GLU A 16 25.81 14.03 4.13
N ALA A 17 25.61 13.07 5.03
CA ALA A 17 26.68 12.47 5.81
C ALA A 17 27.72 11.75 4.92
N LEU A 18 27.26 11.10 3.85
CA LEU A 18 28.10 10.45 2.85
C LEU A 18 28.90 11.49 2.03
N ASN A 19 28.25 12.62 1.71
CA ASN A 19 28.83 13.73 0.97
C ASN A 19 30.04 14.34 1.69
N GLU A 20 29.96 14.52 3.03
CA GLU A 20 31.09 14.99 3.83
C GLU A 20 32.26 14.00 3.84
N THR A 21 31.98 12.71 3.89
CA THR A 21 33.01 11.67 3.91
C THR A 21 33.75 11.55 2.56
N LEU A 22 33.02 11.73 1.45
CA LEU A 22 33.56 11.68 0.09
C LEU A 22 34.36 12.94 -0.26
N LYS A 23 33.95 14.11 0.24
CA LYS A 23 34.65 15.38 0.01
C LYS A 23 36.09 15.39 0.51
N ASN A 24 36.39 14.62 1.54
CA ASN A 24 37.72 14.46 2.10
C ASN A 24 38.62 13.47 1.34
N LYS A 25 38.08 12.70 0.36
CA LYS A 25 38.80 11.62 -0.34
C LYS A 25 39.06 11.87 -1.83
N SER A 26 38.61 13.03 -2.39
CA SER A 26 38.55 13.25 -3.84
C SER A 26 39.67 14.08 -4.41
N ASN A 27 40.83 13.47 -4.71
CA ASN A 27 41.74 14.11 -5.65
C ASN A 27 42.13 13.30 -6.91
N ASP A 28 41.69 12.00 -7.00
CA ASP A 28 42.01 11.16 -8.16
C ASP A 28 41.00 9.98 -8.39
N ILE A 29 39.70 10.17 -8.11
CA ILE A 29 38.72 9.08 -8.26
C ILE A 29 37.85 9.33 -9.49
N ASP A 30 37.76 8.34 -10.36
CA ASP A 30 36.85 8.30 -11.51
C ASP A 30 35.39 8.53 -11.03
N GLU A 31 34.74 9.51 -11.64
CA GLU A 31 33.37 9.97 -11.30
C GLU A 31 32.37 8.81 -11.30
N SER A 32 32.51 7.90 -12.25
CA SER A 32 31.65 6.71 -12.37
C SER A 32 31.83 5.75 -11.18
N ALA A 33 33.06 5.56 -10.69
CA ALA A 33 33.36 4.69 -9.56
C ALA A 33 32.79 5.23 -8.24
N VAL A 34 32.72 6.55 -8.07
CA VAL A 34 32.08 7.18 -6.90
C VAL A 34 30.58 6.93 -6.92
N ILE A 35 29.90 7.17 -8.03
CA ILE A 35 28.46 6.95 -8.17
C ILE A 35 28.11 5.47 -7.91
N GLU A 36 28.93 4.55 -8.46
CA GLU A 36 28.70 3.10 -8.28
C GLU A 36 28.89 2.69 -6.81
N SER A 37 29.93 3.18 -6.14
CA SER A 37 30.17 2.88 -4.73
C SER A 37 29.04 3.36 -3.83
N VAL A 38 28.51 4.54 -4.07
CA VAL A 38 27.38 5.11 -3.34
C VAL A 38 26.09 4.31 -3.65
N ASN A 39 25.88 3.96 -4.92
CA ASN A 39 24.73 3.15 -5.30
C ASN A 39 24.77 1.76 -4.62
N LEU A 40 25.95 1.17 -4.46
CA LEU A 40 26.10 -0.11 -3.76
C LEU A 40 25.80 0.02 -2.27
N GLN A 41 26.22 1.09 -1.63
CA GLN A 41 25.89 1.34 -0.22
C GLN A 41 24.39 1.57 -0.02
N GLN A 42 23.74 2.35 -0.89
CA GLN A 42 22.30 2.56 -0.85
C GLN A 42 21.53 1.27 -1.11
N PHE A 43 21.99 0.45 -2.03
CA PHE A 43 21.43 -0.88 -2.27
C PHE A 43 21.50 -1.77 -1.02
N GLN A 44 22.64 -1.78 -0.30
CA GLN A 44 22.78 -2.55 0.94
C GLN A 44 21.81 -2.08 2.03
N LEU A 45 21.63 -0.77 2.18
CA LEU A 45 20.66 -0.18 3.13
C LEU A 45 19.21 -0.53 2.77
N GLN A 46 18.89 -0.60 1.49
CA GLN A 46 17.55 -0.92 0.99
C GLN A 46 17.31 -2.44 0.86
N LEU A 47 18.32 -3.28 1.09
CA LEU A 47 18.21 -4.72 0.94
C LEU A 47 17.05 -5.36 1.72
N PRO A 48 16.76 -4.99 2.99
CA PRO A 48 15.60 -5.53 3.69
C PRO A 48 14.27 -5.18 3.02
N ALA A 49 14.15 -3.96 2.47
CA ALA A 49 12.94 -3.53 1.75
C ALA A 49 12.80 -4.28 0.40
N ILE A 50 13.90 -4.49 -0.30
CA ILE A 50 13.94 -5.27 -1.55
C ILE A 50 13.53 -6.71 -1.30
N ILE A 51 14.09 -7.38 -0.28
CA ILE A 51 13.73 -8.74 0.10
C ILE A 51 12.23 -8.82 0.44
N TYR A 52 11.74 -7.91 1.25
CA TYR A 52 10.30 -7.83 1.59
C TYR A 52 9.43 -7.68 0.34
N THR A 53 9.80 -6.80 -0.59
CA THR A 53 9.06 -6.57 -1.84
C THR A 53 9.07 -7.82 -2.74
N ILE A 54 10.21 -8.52 -2.84
CA ILE A 54 10.32 -9.79 -3.57
C ILE A 54 9.42 -10.85 -2.93
N MET A 55 9.40 -10.96 -1.60
CA MET A 55 8.52 -11.90 -0.90
C MET A 55 7.05 -11.59 -1.17
N LEU A 56 6.66 -10.32 -1.13
CA LEU A 56 5.30 -9.91 -1.50
C LEU A 56 4.94 -10.29 -2.94
N MET A 57 5.86 -10.10 -3.87
CA MET A 57 5.66 -10.46 -5.29
C MET A 57 5.52 -11.98 -5.47
N VAL A 58 6.43 -12.76 -4.88
CA VAL A 58 6.48 -14.23 -5.02
C VAL A 58 5.28 -14.91 -4.36
N ILE A 59 4.82 -14.42 -3.22
CA ILE A 59 3.66 -14.98 -2.50
C ILE A 59 2.36 -14.38 -3.04
N GLY A 60 2.35 -13.07 -3.29
CA GLY A 60 1.16 -12.33 -3.73
C GLY A 60 0.68 -12.74 -5.11
N THR A 61 1.59 -12.94 -6.07
CA THR A 61 1.20 -13.33 -7.44
C THR A 61 0.42 -14.65 -7.48
N PRO A 62 0.94 -15.79 -7.00
CA PRO A 62 0.18 -17.05 -7.02
C PRO A 62 -1.05 -16.99 -6.09
N GLY A 63 -0.95 -16.32 -4.94
CA GLY A 63 -2.06 -16.16 -4.03
C GLY A 63 -3.26 -15.45 -4.68
N ASN A 64 -3.03 -14.31 -5.31
CA ASN A 64 -4.08 -13.57 -5.99
C ASN A 64 -4.60 -14.29 -7.24
N ILE A 65 -3.76 -15.03 -7.98
CA ILE A 65 -4.23 -15.89 -9.10
C ILE A 65 -5.19 -16.98 -8.60
N ILE A 66 -4.86 -17.67 -7.52
CA ILE A 66 -5.71 -18.71 -6.95
C ILE A 66 -7.05 -18.13 -6.48
N VAL A 67 -7.01 -17.01 -5.75
CA VAL A 67 -8.23 -16.33 -5.29
C VAL A 67 -9.07 -15.88 -6.48
N LEU A 68 -8.46 -15.27 -7.49
CA LEU A 68 -9.15 -14.81 -8.69
C LEU A 68 -9.83 -16.00 -9.42
N TYR A 69 -9.11 -17.12 -9.59
CA TYR A 69 -9.63 -18.33 -10.21
C TYR A 69 -10.83 -18.89 -9.44
N VAL A 70 -10.72 -19.04 -8.12
CA VAL A 70 -11.80 -19.60 -7.28
C VAL A 70 -13.04 -18.71 -7.31
N TYR A 71 -12.86 -17.41 -7.13
CA TYR A 71 -13.99 -16.48 -7.09
C TYR A 71 -14.59 -16.22 -8.48
N PHE A 72 -13.84 -16.34 -9.54
CA PHE A 72 -14.34 -16.15 -10.90
C PHE A 72 -15.12 -17.37 -11.40
N PHE A 73 -14.60 -18.60 -11.20
CA PHE A 73 -15.16 -19.80 -11.79
C PHE A 73 -16.02 -20.64 -10.84
N LYS A 74 -15.64 -20.72 -9.55
CA LYS A 74 -16.27 -21.67 -8.61
C LYS A 74 -17.24 -21.03 -7.62
N TRP A 75 -17.18 -19.72 -7.41
CA TRP A 75 -17.98 -19.07 -6.39
C TRP A 75 -19.31 -18.54 -6.91
N ARG A 76 -20.40 -18.70 -6.11
CA ARG A 76 -21.73 -18.16 -6.45
C ARG A 76 -21.70 -16.62 -6.52
N LYS A 77 -22.52 -16.04 -7.40
CA LYS A 77 -22.68 -14.59 -7.52
C LYS A 77 -23.14 -13.99 -6.19
N SER A 78 -22.32 -13.16 -5.58
CA SER A 78 -22.61 -12.47 -4.33
C SER A 78 -21.92 -11.11 -4.31
N THR A 79 -22.34 -10.24 -3.40
CA THR A 79 -21.73 -8.90 -3.18
C THR A 79 -20.25 -9.03 -2.86
N SER A 80 -19.92 -9.88 -1.90
CA SER A 80 -18.53 -10.12 -1.48
C SER A 80 -17.65 -10.62 -2.61
N ARG A 81 -18.20 -11.47 -3.52
CA ARG A 81 -17.48 -11.92 -4.70
C ARG A 81 -17.01 -10.77 -5.56
N MET A 82 -17.88 -9.79 -5.81
CA MET A 82 -17.51 -8.64 -6.67
C MET A 82 -16.37 -7.82 -6.07
N PHE A 83 -16.46 -7.47 -4.78
CA PHE A 83 -15.40 -6.76 -4.10
C PHE A 83 -14.06 -7.52 -4.12
N ILE A 84 -14.09 -8.83 -3.82
CA ILE A 84 -12.88 -9.65 -3.80
C ILE A 84 -12.27 -9.75 -5.21
N LEU A 85 -13.06 -9.89 -6.26
CA LEU A 85 -12.56 -9.91 -7.64
C LEU A 85 -11.83 -8.61 -8.01
N PHE A 86 -12.40 -7.44 -7.65
CA PHE A 86 -11.73 -6.15 -7.89
C PHE A 86 -10.44 -6.03 -7.09
N LEU A 87 -10.48 -6.36 -5.80
CA LEU A 87 -9.32 -6.29 -4.91
C LEU A 87 -8.18 -7.18 -5.44
N THR A 88 -8.46 -8.46 -5.67
CA THR A 88 -7.43 -9.41 -6.15
C THR A 88 -6.90 -9.08 -7.54
N SER A 89 -7.73 -8.47 -8.40
CA SER A 89 -7.25 -7.99 -9.70
C SER A 89 -6.28 -6.83 -9.57
N LEU A 90 -6.56 -5.85 -8.69
CA LEU A 90 -5.65 -4.74 -8.39
C LEU A 90 -4.34 -5.25 -7.76
N ASP A 91 -4.43 -6.16 -6.78
CA ASP A 91 -3.28 -6.73 -6.11
C ASP A 91 -2.40 -7.55 -7.07
N LEU A 92 -3.01 -8.28 -8.02
CA LEU A 92 -2.27 -8.99 -9.06
C LEU A 92 -1.55 -8.02 -10.00
N VAL A 93 -2.22 -6.96 -10.47
CA VAL A 93 -1.58 -5.92 -11.28
C VAL A 93 -0.44 -5.28 -10.51
N ASN A 94 -0.64 -4.95 -9.23
CA ASN A 94 0.41 -4.40 -8.37
C ASN A 94 1.63 -5.34 -8.28
N CYS A 95 1.41 -6.62 -8.04
CA CYS A 95 2.49 -7.63 -7.94
C CYS A 95 3.28 -7.80 -9.24
N VAL A 96 2.63 -7.71 -10.41
CA VAL A 96 3.26 -8.00 -11.70
C VAL A 96 3.87 -6.75 -12.34
N THR A 97 3.36 -5.56 -12.05
CA THR A 97 3.82 -4.32 -12.68
C THR A 97 4.53 -3.39 -11.69
N THR A 98 3.88 -3.02 -10.60
CA THR A 98 4.37 -1.97 -9.70
C THR A 98 5.56 -2.44 -8.86
N LEU A 99 5.46 -3.64 -8.24
CA LEU A 99 6.55 -4.14 -7.41
C LEU A 99 7.86 -4.38 -8.16
N PRO A 100 7.89 -4.95 -9.41
CA PRO A 100 9.11 -5.02 -10.20
C PRO A 100 9.72 -3.64 -10.50
N MET A 101 8.89 -2.63 -10.80
CA MET A 101 9.38 -1.26 -11.03
C MET A 101 10.01 -0.67 -9.75
N GLU A 102 9.40 -0.89 -8.59
CA GLU A 102 9.97 -0.44 -7.31
C GLU A 102 11.30 -1.13 -6.99
N ILE A 103 11.41 -2.44 -7.22
CA ILE A 103 12.68 -3.18 -7.06
C ILE A 103 13.77 -2.59 -7.97
N PHE A 104 13.43 -2.29 -9.22
CA PHE A 104 14.36 -1.68 -10.16
C PHE A 104 14.82 -0.29 -9.70
N ILE A 105 13.90 0.57 -9.22
CA ILE A 105 14.23 1.89 -8.70
C ILE A 105 15.11 1.79 -7.46
N MET A 106 14.84 0.86 -6.54
CA MET A 106 15.65 0.61 -5.35
C MET A 106 17.06 0.08 -5.71
N ARG A 107 17.19 -0.72 -6.78
CA ARG A 107 18.50 -1.24 -7.22
C ARG A 107 19.40 -0.15 -7.80
N TYR A 108 18.84 0.81 -8.50
CA TYR A 108 19.55 1.90 -9.17
C TYR A 108 19.23 3.27 -8.54
N SER A 109 19.26 3.33 -7.21
CA SER A 109 18.71 4.45 -6.43
C SER A 109 19.36 5.81 -6.70
N VAL A 110 20.64 5.85 -7.11
CA VAL A 110 21.38 7.09 -7.44
C VAL A 110 21.88 7.15 -8.90
N MET A 111 21.56 6.13 -9.70
CA MET A 111 21.94 6.03 -11.10
C MET A 111 20.74 6.12 -12.05
N LEU A 112 19.55 6.42 -11.53
CA LEU A 112 18.31 6.36 -12.29
C LEU A 112 18.02 7.69 -13.00
N ASP A 113 18.34 7.76 -14.29
CA ASP A 113 18.01 8.91 -15.16
C ASP A 113 16.82 8.60 -16.08
N ILE A 114 15.73 8.09 -15.50
CA ILE A 114 14.51 7.75 -16.25
C ILE A 114 13.31 8.42 -15.56
N PRO A 115 13.04 9.73 -15.84
CA PRO A 115 12.00 10.48 -15.13
C PRO A 115 10.61 9.88 -15.25
N TRP A 116 10.25 9.38 -16.44
CA TRP A 116 8.93 8.80 -16.68
C TRP A 116 8.71 7.51 -15.87
N LEU A 117 9.74 6.68 -15.69
CA LEU A 117 9.66 5.46 -14.89
C LEU A 117 9.39 5.80 -13.41
N CYS A 118 10.10 6.80 -12.88
CA CYS A 118 9.86 7.32 -11.53
C CYS A 118 8.41 7.80 -11.35
N LYS A 119 7.91 8.64 -12.27
CA LYS A 119 6.55 9.18 -12.23
C LYS A 119 5.49 8.06 -12.25
N ILE A 120 5.62 7.14 -13.20
CA ILE A 120 4.66 6.04 -13.36
C ILE A 120 4.70 5.10 -12.15
N SER A 121 5.89 4.73 -11.67
CA SER A 121 6.02 3.85 -10.51
C SER A 121 5.36 4.46 -9.28
N ARG A 122 5.68 5.71 -8.92
CA ARG A 122 5.08 6.39 -7.76
C ARG A 122 3.56 6.56 -7.90
N PHE A 123 3.10 6.98 -9.07
CA PHE A 123 1.67 7.08 -9.35
C PHE A 123 0.96 5.73 -9.23
N SER A 124 1.53 4.66 -9.81
CA SER A 124 0.97 3.31 -9.71
C SER A 124 0.93 2.82 -8.26
N THR A 125 2.02 2.98 -7.51
CA THR A 125 2.10 2.60 -6.08
C THR A 125 1.00 3.29 -5.27
N TYR A 126 0.86 4.62 -5.38
CA TYR A 126 -0.18 5.34 -4.64
C TYR A 126 -1.58 4.96 -5.09
N THR A 127 -1.81 4.80 -6.40
CA THR A 127 -3.13 4.46 -6.95
C THR A 127 -3.56 3.05 -6.53
N MET A 128 -2.69 2.04 -6.67
CA MET A 128 -3.01 0.66 -6.32
C MET A 128 -3.28 0.53 -4.83
N ASN A 129 -2.41 1.08 -3.98
CA ASN A 129 -2.58 1.03 -2.53
C ASN A 129 -3.85 1.76 -2.06
N SER A 130 -4.12 2.96 -2.58
CA SER A 130 -5.32 3.72 -2.22
C SER A 130 -6.60 3.03 -2.69
N SER A 131 -6.61 2.47 -3.91
CA SER A 131 -7.75 1.74 -4.44
C SER A 131 -8.06 0.50 -3.61
N SER A 132 -7.05 -0.32 -3.31
CA SER A 132 -7.19 -1.52 -2.48
C SER A 132 -7.67 -1.16 -1.07
N ALA A 133 -7.13 -0.11 -0.46
CA ALA A 133 -7.54 0.34 0.87
C ALA A 133 -9.02 0.79 0.90
N LEU A 134 -9.48 1.56 -0.09
CA LEU A 134 -10.88 1.99 -0.20
C LEU A 134 -11.82 0.80 -0.43
N ILE A 135 -11.44 -0.18 -1.25
CA ILE A 135 -12.22 -1.41 -1.46
C ILE A 135 -12.29 -2.22 -0.16
N LEU A 136 -11.20 -2.30 0.62
CA LEU A 136 -11.22 -2.94 1.94
C LEU A 136 -12.20 -2.27 2.90
N VAL A 137 -12.30 -0.93 2.90
CA VAL A 137 -13.33 -0.21 3.66
C VAL A 137 -14.73 -0.61 3.19
N ALA A 138 -14.97 -0.67 1.87
CA ALA A 138 -16.25 -1.09 1.32
C ALA A 138 -16.61 -2.54 1.73
N ILE A 139 -15.64 -3.45 1.74
CA ILE A 139 -15.81 -4.83 2.26
C ILE A 139 -16.16 -4.81 3.75
N ALA A 140 -15.46 -4.02 4.56
CA ALA A 140 -15.71 -3.92 5.99
C ALA A 140 -17.13 -3.41 6.29
N VAL A 141 -17.60 -2.40 5.54
CA VAL A 141 -18.98 -1.89 5.61
C VAL A 141 -19.99 -2.96 5.19
N ASP A 142 -19.74 -3.71 4.09
CA ASP A 142 -20.62 -4.82 3.66
C ASP A 142 -20.72 -5.90 4.75
N ARG A 143 -19.60 -6.26 5.36
CA ARG A 143 -19.57 -7.24 6.47
C ARG A 143 -20.29 -6.73 7.71
N TYR A 144 -20.06 -5.48 8.09
CA TYR A 144 -20.77 -4.86 9.21
C TYR A 144 -22.30 -4.89 9.00
N ARG A 145 -22.78 -4.48 7.82
CA ARG A 145 -24.22 -4.49 7.51
C ARG A 145 -24.82 -5.89 7.57
N ARG A 146 -24.15 -6.91 7.04
CA ARG A 146 -24.62 -8.31 7.04
C ARG A 146 -24.64 -8.96 8.42
N ILE A 147 -23.67 -8.61 9.26
CA ILE A 147 -23.48 -9.30 10.55
C ILE A 147 -24.14 -8.53 11.68
N CYS A 148 -24.00 -7.19 11.70
CA CYS A 148 -24.52 -6.36 12.78
C CYS A 148 -25.94 -5.83 12.51
N ARG A 149 -26.34 -5.70 11.22
CA ARG A 149 -27.67 -5.20 10.82
C ARG A 149 -28.33 -6.10 9.74
N PRO A 150 -28.65 -7.37 10.04
CA PRO A 150 -29.12 -8.34 9.03
C PRO A 150 -30.46 -7.96 8.39
N HIS A 151 -31.32 -7.23 9.10
CA HIS A 151 -32.62 -6.76 8.59
C HIS A 151 -32.55 -5.40 7.88
N GLY A 152 -31.37 -4.75 7.85
CA GLY A 152 -31.18 -3.48 7.17
C GLY A 152 -30.91 -3.65 5.66
N PRO A 153 -30.89 -2.53 4.89
CA PRO A 153 -30.61 -2.57 3.46
C PRO A 153 -29.21 -3.14 3.19
N GLN A 154 -29.14 -4.17 2.36
CA GLN A 154 -27.90 -4.85 1.97
C GLN A 154 -27.43 -4.38 0.59
N PHE A 155 -26.12 -4.40 0.33
CA PHE A 155 -25.63 -4.14 -1.01
C PHE A 155 -26.04 -5.23 -1.98
N SER A 156 -26.36 -4.86 -3.21
CA SER A 156 -26.52 -5.80 -4.32
C SER A 156 -25.18 -6.05 -5.02
N ALA A 157 -25.07 -7.13 -5.79
CA ALA A 157 -23.86 -7.40 -6.57
C ALA A 157 -23.56 -6.31 -7.62
N LYS A 158 -24.62 -5.68 -8.16
CA LYS A 158 -24.46 -4.52 -9.05
C LYS A 158 -23.89 -3.31 -8.29
N ALA A 159 -24.45 -3.01 -7.11
CA ALA A 159 -23.95 -1.91 -6.27
C ALA A 159 -22.49 -2.10 -5.90
N SER A 160 -22.06 -3.33 -5.54
CA SER A 160 -20.66 -3.62 -5.22
C SER A 160 -19.70 -3.36 -6.37
N LYS A 161 -20.12 -3.68 -7.62
CA LYS A 161 -19.34 -3.36 -8.81
C LYS A 161 -19.16 -1.85 -8.97
N TYR A 162 -20.24 -1.07 -8.87
CA TYR A 162 -20.17 0.38 -9.00
C TYR A 162 -19.35 1.02 -7.87
N ILE A 163 -19.52 0.56 -6.62
CA ILE A 163 -18.73 1.03 -5.49
C ILE A 163 -17.24 0.78 -5.73
N SER A 164 -16.85 -0.42 -6.20
CA SER A 164 -15.45 -0.72 -6.50
C SER A 164 -14.87 0.19 -7.60
N ILE A 165 -15.64 0.43 -8.67
CA ILE A 165 -15.23 1.35 -9.73
C ILE A 165 -15.10 2.79 -9.19
N CYS A 166 -16.06 3.26 -8.38
CA CYS A 166 -15.97 4.57 -7.73
C CYS A 166 -14.75 4.70 -6.82
N CYS A 167 -14.41 3.65 -6.06
CA CYS A 167 -13.19 3.64 -5.25
C CYS A 167 -11.93 3.81 -6.10
N ILE A 168 -11.84 3.12 -7.24
CA ILE A 168 -10.69 3.23 -8.15
C ILE A 168 -10.61 4.63 -8.77
N VAL A 169 -11.73 5.16 -9.28
CA VAL A 169 -11.79 6.51 -9.87
C VAL A 169 -11.43 7.57 -8.83
N PHE A 170 -11.93 7.42 -7.61
CA PHE A 170 -11.59 8.32 -6.50
C PHE A 170 -10.11 8.24 -6.13
N ALA A 171 -9.53 7.04 -6.07
CA ALA A 171 -8.09 6.88 -5.84
C ALA A 171 -7.27 7.57 -6.95
N LEU A 172 -7.63 7.37 -8.22
CA LEU A 172 -6.99 8.06 -9.36
C LEU A 172 -7.06 9.58 -9.22
N SER A 173 -8.21 10.11 -8.80
CA SER A 173 -8.40 11.56 -8.61
C SER A 173 -7.60 12.13 -7.43
N LEU A 174 -7.22 11.31 -6.46
CA LEU A 174 -6.37 11.72 -5.33
C LEU A 174 -4.88 11.62 -5.66
N THR A 175 -4.49 10.65 -6.49
CA THR A 175 -3.08 10.29 -6.67
C THR A 175 -2.42 10.91 -7.89
N TRP A 176 -3.18 11.47 -8.85
CA TRP A 176 -2.62 12.08 -10.05
C TRP A 176 -1.58 13.19 -9.80
N PRO A 177 -1.63 13.99 -8.67
CA PRO A 177 -0.61 15.01 -8.45
C PRO A 177 0.80 14.41 -8.27
N SER A 178 0.90 13.13 -7.87
CA SER A 178 2.20 12.45 -7.79
C SER A 178 2.96 12.42 -9.13
N LEU A 179 2.24 12.39 -10.27
CA LEU A 179 2.85 12.49 -11.61
C LEU A 179 3.53 13.84 -11.85
N LEU A 180 3.10 14.90 -11.17
CA LEU A 180 3.71 16.22 -11.29
C LEU A 180 4.90 16.38 -10.37
N PHE A 181 4.81 15.84 -9.14
CA PHE A 181 5.80 16.08 -8.09
C PHE A 181 7.02 15.18 -8.21
N TYR A 182 6.82 13.89 -8.55
CA TYR A 182 7.92 12.94 -8.69
C TYR A 182 8.64 13.05 -10.02
N GLY A 183 9.92 12.74 -10.02
CA GLY A 183 10.79 12.68 -11.18
C GLY A 183 12.19 12.27 -10.79
N THR A 184 13.16 12.57 -11.64
CA THR A 184 14.57 12.41 -11.30
C THR A 184 15.11 13.70 -10.68
N ARG A 185 15.68 13.54 -9.49
CA ARG A 185 16.37 14.62 -8.75
C ARG A 185 17.87 14.43 -8.82
N SER A 186 18.61 15.52 -9.09
CA SER A 186 20.06 15.54 -8.96
C SER A 186 20.44 15.54 -7.49
N VAL A 187 21.27 14.58 -7.09
CA VAL A 187 21.80 14.44 -5.73
C VAL A 187 23.30 14.62 -5.79
N LYS A 188 23.84 15.60 -5.03
CA LYS A 188 25.28 15.86 -4.96
C LYS A 188 25.96 14.78 -4.12
N LEU A 189 26.97 14.14 -4.68
CA LEU A 189 27.77 13.07 -4.07
C LEU A 189 29.25 13.51 -4.04
N GLY A 190 29.59 14.45 -3.16
CA GLY A 190 30.90 15.12 -3.19
C GLY A 190 31.00 16.08 -4.36
N ASN A 191 31.91 15.80 -5.29
CA ASN A 191 32.10 16.59 -6.51
C ASN A 191 31.31 16.06 -7.71
N VAL A 192 30.53 15.00 -7.53
CA VAL A 192 29.83 14.27 -8.58
C VAL A 192 28.32 14.43 -8.39
N GLU A 193 27.53 14.39 -9.46
CA GLU A 193 26.08 14.41 -9.41
C GLU A 193 25.49 13.04 -9.77
N GLY A 194 24.77 12.41 -8.82
CA GLY A 194 23.92 11.26 -9.08
C GLY A 194 22.47 11.69 -9.39
N LYS A 195 21.69 10.77 -9.96
CA LYS A 195 20.27 10.98 -10.23
C LYS A 195 19.41 9.94 -9.50
N SER A 196 18.45 10.41 -8.71
CA SER A 196 17.57 9.58 -7.88
C SER A 196 16.11 9.84 -8.16
N CYS A 197 15.26 8.80 -7.99
CA CYS A 197 13.80 8.91 -8.09
C CYS A 197 13.21 9.54 -6.82
N LEU A 198 13.10 10.85 -6.82
CA LEU A 198 12.61 11.66 -5.71
C LEU A 198 11.67 12.77 -6.21
N LEU A 199 11.36 13.71 -5.31
CA LEU A 199 10.69 14.95 -5.65
C LEU A 199 11.57 15.78 -6.59
N GLU A 200 11.04 16.29 -7.72
CA GLU A 200 11.81 17.10 -8.65
C GLU A 200 12.33 18.38 -7.99
N ASN A 201 13.59 18.80 -8.29
CA ASN A 201 14.24 19.98 -7.71
C ASN A 201 13.41 21.27 -7.83
N LYS A 202 12.59 21.40 -8.89
CA LYS A 202 11.71 22.56 -9.09
C LYS A 202 10.69 22.80 -7.96
N PHE A 203 10.48 21.81 -7.10
CA PHE A 203 9.54 21.88 -5.99
C PHE A 203 10.21 22.04 -4.62
N ASP A 204 11.53 22.20 -4.54
CA ASP A 204 12.27 22.28 -3.27
C ASP A 204 11.78 23.43 -2.37
N GLU A 205 11.44 24.58 -2.95
CA GLU A 205 10.90 25.73 -2.22
C GLU A 205 9.36 25.78 -2.18
N SER A 206 8.71 24.77 -2.75
CA SER A 206 7.26 24.75 -2.90
C SER A 206 6.57 24.07 -1.71
N VAL A 207 5.54 24.71 -1.18
CA VAL A 207 4.70 24.17 -0.11
C VAL A 207 3.72 23.10 -0.62
N TYR A 208 3.38 23.11 -1.92
CA TYR A 208 2.35 22.23 -2.48
C TYR A 208 2.60 20.73 -2.28
N PRO A 209 3.80 20.18 -2.54
CA PRO A 209 4.06 18.76 -2.29
C PRO A 209 3.91 18.39 -0.81
N HIS A 210 4.38 19.25 0.10
CA HIS A 210 4.27 19.00 1.54
C HIS A 210 2.80 18.92 1.98
N VAL A 211 1.96 19.87 1.55
CA VAL A 211 0.52 19.86 1.82
C VAL A 211 -0.12 18.59 1.24
N TYR A 212 0.25 18.20 0.03
CA TYR A 212 -0.25 16.99 -0.61
C TYR A 212 0.10 15.73 0.20
N PHE A 213 1.35 15.54 0.60
CA PHE A 213 1.77 14.37 1.37
C PHE A 213 1.14 14.33 2.76
N VAL A 214 1.04 15.46 3.45
CA VAL A 214 0.34 15.55 4.74
C VAL A 214 -1.14 15.18 4.58
N ALA A 215 -1.81 15.64 3.53
CA ALA A 215 -3.18 15.28 3.23
C ALA A 215 -3.33 13.78 2.94
N MET A 216 -2.43 13.19 2.15
CA MET A 216 -2.43 11.75 1.87
C MET A 216 -2.17 10.92 3.13
N MET A 217 -1.27 11.34 4.02
CA MET A 217 -1.05 10.72 5.33
C MET A 217 -2.31 10.79 6.20
N ALA A 218 -2.96 11.95 6.28
CA ALA A 218 -4.20 12.11 7.05
C ALA A 218 -5.32 11.20 6.51
N ILE A 219 -5.51 11.13 5.19
CA ILE A 219 -6.46 10.21 4.56
C ILE A 219 -6.14 8.76 4.93
N THR A 220 -4.88 8.36 4.89
CA THR A 220 -4.44 7.01 5.26
C THR A 220 -4.79 6.68 6.71
N VAL A 221 -4.53 7.58 7.64
CA VAL A 221 -4.89 7.42 9.07
C VAL A 221 -6.40 7.27 9.24
N VAL A 222 -7.21 8.08 8.53
CA VAL A 222 -8.68 7.97 8.55
C VAL A 222 -9.15 6.62 8.02
N ILE A 223 -8.57 6.11 6.92
CA ILE A 223 -8.88 4.79 6.37
C ILE A 223 -8.56 3.68 7.37
N PHE A 224 -7.35 3.67 7.96
CA PHE A 224 -6.96 2.67 8.95
C PHE A 224 -7.84 2.69 10.20
N THR A 225 -8.16 3.88 10.71
CA THR A 225 -9.06 4.04 11.85
C THR A 225 -10.46 3.50 11.52
N THR A 226 -10.98 3.83 10.35
CA THR A 226 -12.28 3.35 9.86
C THR A 226 -12.31 1.82 9.77
N LEU A 227 -11.29 1.22 9.16
CA LEU A 227 -11.15 -0.24 9.08
C LEU A 227 -11.12 -0.87 10.47
N SER A 228 -10.30 -0.36 11.39
CA SER A 228 -10.17 -0.86 12.76
C SER A 228 -11.50 -0.84 13.51
N VAL A 229 -12.24 0.26 13.40
CA VAL A 229 -13.56 0.41 14.02
C VAL A 229 -14.57 -0.61 13.47
N PHE A 230 -14.68 -0.75 12.14
CA PHE A 230 -15.61 -1.70 11.56
C PHE A 230 -15.27 -3.15 11.90
N TYR A 231 -14.00 -3.53 11.81
CA TYR A 231 -13.57 -4.89 12.17
C TYR A 231 -13.73 -5.18 13.67
N TYR A 232 -13.54 -4.20 14.54
CA TYR A 232 -13.82 -4.33 15.96
C TYR A 232 -15.31 -4.66 16.21
N PHE A 233 -16.24 -3.91 15.64
CA PHE A 233 -17.67 -4.18 15.78
C PHE A 233 -18.08 -5.54 15.21
N VAL A 234 -17.57 -5.87 14.03
CA VAL A 234 -17.80 -7.17 13.40
C VAL A 234 -17.26 -8.30 14.28
N GLY A 235 -16.06 -8.16 14.83
CA GLY A 235 -15.42 -9.14 15.71
C GLY A 235 -16.23 -9.40 16.98
N ILE A 236 -16.68 -8.34 17.66
CA ILE A 236 -17.53 -8.47 18.86
C ILE A 236 -18.83 -9.21 18.52
N GLN A 237 -19.48 -8.86 17.41
CA GLN A 237 -20.75 -9.46 17.04
C GLN A 237 -20.60 -10.95 16.67
N VAL A 238 -19.56 -11.30 15.94
CA VAL A 238 -19.22 -12.69 15.62
C VAL A 238 -18.94 -13.48 16.91
N TYR A 239 -18.18 -12.92 17.85
CA TYR A 239 -17.92 -13.56 19.14
C TYR A 239 -19.22 -13.81 19.93
N ARG A 240 -20.10 -12.80 20.01
CA ARG A 240 -21.41 -12.93 20.69
C ARG A 240 -22.28 -14.03 20.05
N HIS A 241 -22.39 -14.04 18.71
CA HIS A 241 -23.13 -15.08 18.00
C HIS A 241 -22.57 -16.49 18.23
N ARG A 242 -21.22 -16.61 18.23
CA ARG A 242 -20.56 -17.89 18.49
C ARG A 242 -20.85 -18.38 19.93
N LYS A 243 -20.77 -17.50 20.92
CA LYS A 243 -21.08 -17.81 22.31
C LYS A 243 -22.52 -18.30 22.48
N MET A 244 -23.49 -17.57 21.93
CA MET A 244 -24.92 -17.96 21.97
C MET A 244 -25.19 -19.32 21.30
N ARG A 245 -24.55 -19.60 20.15
CA ARG A 245 -24.67 -20.89 19.49
C ARG A 245 -24.15 -22.06 20.35
N LEU A 246 -23.02 -21.84 21.01
CA LEU A 246 -22.43 -22.85 21.91
C LEU A 246 -23.33 -23.12 23.14
N THR A 247 -23.90 -22.08 23.73
CA THR A 247 -24.83 -22.21 24.87
C THR A 247 -26.08 -23.00 24.46
N ARG A 248 -26.73 -22.64 23.34
CA ARG A 248 -27.90 -23.38 22.82
C ARG A 248 -27.57 -24.84 22.53
N LYS A 249 -26.38 -25.12 21.98
CA LYS A 249 -25.96 -26.50 21.70
C LYS A 249 -25.78 -27.31 22.98
N ARG A 250 -25.24 -26.70 24.04
CA ARG A 250 -25.12 -27.34 25.38
C ARG A 250 -26.48 -27.63 25.99
N GLU A 251 -27.42 -26.68 25.91
CA GLU A 251 -28.80 -26.86 26.40
C GLU A 251 -29.54 -28.00 25.67
N GLN A 252 -29.37 -28.09 24.32
CA GLN A 252 -29.95 -29.16 23.54
C GLN A 252 -29.41 -30.54 23.94
N ILE A 253 -28.10 -30.65 24.15
CA ILE A 253 -27.47 -31.91 24.60
C ILE A 253 -27.97 -32.28 26.00
N ALA A 254 -28.03 -31.35 26.94
CA ALA A 254 -28.53 -31.60 28.30
C ALA A 254 -29.99 -32.07 28.29
N ASN A 255 -30.84 -31.44 27.48
CA ASN A 255 -32.25 -31.84 27.35
C ASN A 255 -32.43 -33.24 26.71
N GLN A 256 -31.58 -33.60 25.74
CA GLN A 256 -31.60 -34.96 25.14
C GLN A 256 -31.18 -36.03 26.14
N THR A 257 -30.18 -35.77 26.97
CA THR A 257 -29.72 -36.67 28.01
C THR A 257 -30.82 -36.91 29.05
N LEU A 258 -31.55 -35.87 29.47
CA LEU A 258 -32.66 -35.96 30.40
C LEU A 258 -33.88 -36.74 29.85
N THR A 259 -34.11 -36.69 28.53
CA THR A 259 -35.20 -37.43 27.87
C THR A 259 -34.87 -38.93 27.68
N GLN A 260 -33.59 -39.29 27.57
CA GLN A 260 -33.16 -40.69 27.47
C GLN A 260 -33.08 -41.41 28.82
N THR A 261 -33.03 -40.69 29.92
CA THR A 261 -33.00 -41.25 31.29
C THR A 261 -34.37 -41.38 31.94
N ARG A 262 -35.45 -41.01 31.27
CA ARG A 262 -36.86 -41.25 31.63
C ARG A 262 -37.46 -42.39 30.81
#